data_c99d24bd0768934b27d305af44227bd7
#
_entry.id   c99d24bd0768934b27d305af44227bd7
#
_cell.length_a   1.000
_cell.length_b   1.000
_cell.length_c   1.000
_cell.angle_alpha   90.00
_cell.angle_beta   90.00
_cell.angle_gamma   90.00
#
_symmetry.space_group_name_H-M   'P 1'
#
loop_
_entity.id
_entity.type
_entity.pdbx_description
1 polymer ?
#
loop_
_entity_poly.entity_id
_entity_poly.type
_entity_poly.pdbx_seq_one_letter_code
_entity_poly.pdbx_strand_id
1 'polypeptide(L)'
;LAKLKAVKALSPLPCLDKKIRELAEFASRYYIYGLGETLLPAIPKWWKSPANWEKGLGVARIDKLSAIKNTPSHDKVIDPEQLNQPQADALRHLSNADHKKFQTLFLNGVTGSGKTAVYLNYLQQVISNHRDAQVLILLPEINLTPHLERRIASHMPNQEMAVLHSGLSDKQRARAWYAATTGKAKVILGTRLSILTPIPNLATIVVDEEHDSSFKQQEGLGYSARDLAIWRAKNESIPILLCSATPSLETWHAIERGRYQEIKLSERIHQAQMPIVELIQTQQADRGTVISGILKRTLQNNFQEGRQALIFVNRRGFAPALSCGSCDWLSECPDCSGFMVMHKQLGSRRSPVLCCHHCGLTKSVPRSCPKCGDSDLLPLGRGTQKIEEQIREIIPQAKVLRVDADTARTGKLSEELFTKIHQGEADIIVGTQMLSKGHDYQNIGLVCVLDADARLYSNDYRAPETLFAQLVQVAGRAGRSGGEQAKMLIETRYPSDPVYQYLRNYDLAGFMKHLLKERQDSRLPPYVSQALVHAQSTHMADSLSFLAGAKVHIEKNSPNQGRLVCFDPVPKALAKVAGKERAQLLIEAESRTQLQTQLNALDEFLRKQSTGRITKQGKVRWSIERDPLLI
;
A
#
# COMPACT_ATOMS: atom_id res chain seq x y z
N LEU A 1 -39.62 6.72 -11.41
CA LEU A 1 -40.31 5.65 -10.69
C LEU A 1 -40.51 4.40 -11.56
N ALA A 2 -40.79 4.52 -12.87
CA ALA A 2 -41.05 3.38 -13.77
C ALA A 2 -39.92 2.34 -13.93
N LYS A 3 -38.73 2.57 -13.42
CA LYS A 3 -37.57 1.63 -13.47
C LYS A 3 -37.25 0.95 -12.14
N LEU A 4 -38.04 1.22 -11.07
CA LEU A 4 -37.85 0.55 -9.79
C LEU A 4 -38.45 -0.85 -9.84
N LYS A 5 -37.64 -1.85 -9.46
CA LYS A 5 -38.13 -3.23 -9.31
C LYS A 5 -38.64 -3.44 -7.89
N ALA A 6 -39.68 -4.22 -7.74
CA ALA A 6 -40.18 -4.61 -6.44
C ALA A 6 -39.16 -5.44 -5.66
N VAL A 7 -39.13 -5.27 -4.33
CA VAL A 7 -38.35 -6.12 -3.43
C VAL A 7 -38.94 -7.53 -3.48
N LYS A 8 -38.16 -8.53 -3.90
CA LYS A 8 -38.59 -9.92 -4.05
C LYS A 8 -38.47 -10.72 -2.75
N ALA A 9 -37.43 -10.46 -1.97
CA ALA A 9 -37.17 -11.16 -0.72
C ALA A 9 -36.25 -10.33 0.18
N LEU A 10 -36.34 -10.58 1.49
CA LEU A 10 -35.40 -10.03 2.48
C LEU A 10 -34.37 -11.10 2.84
N SER A 11 -33.09 -10.70 2.90
CA SER A 11 -32.03 -11.58 3.33
C SER A 11 -32.10 -11.84 4.85
N PRO A 12 -31.83 -13.05 5.34
CA PRO A 12 -31.74 -13.36 6.77
C PRO A 12 -30.46 -12.81 7.42
N LEU A 13 -29.63 -12.12 6.66
CA LEU A 13 -28.40 -11.49 7.19
C LEU A 13 -28.72 -10.36 8.16
N PRO A 14 -27.84 -10.08 9.12
CA PRO A 14 -27.95 -8.88 9.95
C PRO A 14 -28.10 -7.63 9.08
N CYS A 15 -29.01 -6.74 9.48
CA CYS A 15 -29.15 -5.44 8.81
C CYS A 15 -27.85 -4.64 8.93
N LEU A 16 -27.54 -3.88 7.90
CA LEU A 16 -26.50 -2.87 8.01
C LEU A 16 -26.95 -1.83 9.03
N ASP A 17 -26.21 -1.71 10.11
CA ASP A 17 -26.53 -0.81 11.21
C ASP A 17 -26.44 0.67 10.76
N LYS A 18 -26.90 1.56 11.62
CA LYS A 18 -26.88 3.01 11.36
C LYS A 18 -25.46 3.51 11.14
N LYS A 19 -24.47 3.03 11.92
CA LYS A 19 -23.08 3.48 11.88
C LYS A 19 -22.42 3.19 10.52
N ILE A 20 -22.63 2.00 9.98
CA ILE A 20 -22.11 1.62 8.65
C ILE A 20 -22.82 2.38 7.53
N ARG A 21 -24.12 2.64 7.66
CA ARG A 21 -24.83 3.47 6.68
C ARG A 21 -24.29 4.90 6.66
N GLU A 22 -24.07 5.50 7.82
CA GLU A 22 -23.48 6.83 7.96
C GLU A 22 -22.05 6.89 7.40
N LEU A 23 -21.23 5.84 7.63
CA LEU A 23 -19.90 5.72 7.02
C LEU A 23 -20.00 5.68 5.49
N ALA A 24 -20.90 4.90 4.95
CA ALA A 24 -21.08 4.78 3.50
C ALA A 24 -21.64 6.06 2.88
N GLU A 25 -22.55 6.75 3.56
CA GLU A 25 -23.06 8.06 3.14
C GLU A 25 -21.96 9.12 3.16
N PHE A 26 -21.13 9.15 4.20
CA PHE A 26 -19.97 10.02 4.24
C PHE A 26 -19.00 9.71 3.09
N ALA A 27 -18.62 8.44 2.93
CA ALA A 27 -17.69 8.02 1.86
C ALA A 27 -18.25 8.35 0.47
N SER A 28 -19.54 8.08 0.24
CA SER A 28 -20.23 8.43 -1.00
C SER A 28 -20.16 9.92 -1.31
N ARG A 29 -20.47 10.77 -0.34
CA ARG A 29 -20.44 12.22 -0.48
C ARG A 29 -19.02 12.78 -0.63
N TYR A 30 -18.09 12.33 0.21
CA TYR A 30 -16.72 12.84 0.23
C TYR A 30 -15.95 12.45 -1.03
N TYR A 31 -16.06 11.19 -1.46
CA TYR A 31 -15.36 10.69 -2.65
C TYR A 31 -16.17 10.84 -3.95
N ILE A 32 -17.30 11.54 -3.89
CA ILE A 32 -18.15 11.83 -5.07
C ILE A 32 -18.50 10.54 -5.82
N TYR A 33 -19.07 9.57 -5.13
CA TYR A 33 -19.38 8.25 -5.69
C TYR A 33 -20.81 7.82 -5.35
N GLY A 34 -21.39 6.90 -6.11
CA GLY A 34 -22.76 6.41 -5.86
C GLY A 34 -22.87 5.68 -4.51
N LEU A 35 -23.94 5.97 -3.72
CA LEU A 35 -24.13 5.32 -2.42
C LEU A 35 -24.23 3.79 -2.54
N GLY A 36 -24.99 3.30 -3.52
CA GLY A 36 -25.10 1.86 -3.78
C GLY A 36 -23.76 1.23 -4.16
N GLU A 37 -22.99 1.90 -4.99
CA GLU A 37 -21.66 1.44 -5.40
C GLU A 37 -20.64 1.50 -4.25
N THR A 38 -20.85 2.35 -3.26
CA THR A 38 -20.05 2.44 -2.03
C THR A 38 -20.38 1.32 -1.05
N LEU A 39 -21.66 1.01 -0.87
CA LEU A 39 -22.14 -0.02 0.06
C LEU A 39 -21.96 -1.44 -0.46
N LEU A 40 -22.18 -1.66 -1.76
CA LEU A 40 -22.14 -3.01 -2.33
C LEU A 40 -20.81 -3.74 -2.11
N PRO A 41 -19.62 -3.11 -2.19
CA PRO A 41 -18.35 -3.78 -1.88
C PRO A 41 -18.23 -4.22 -0.42
N ALA A 42 -18.92 -3.57 0.51
CA ALA A 42 -18.95 -3.94 1.93
C ALA A 42 -19.56 -5.32 2.18
N ILE A 43 -20.41 -5.80 1.28
CA ILE A 43 -21.06 -7.11 1.38
C ILE A 43 -20.32 -8.10 0.49
N PRO A 44 -19.85 -9.24 1.00
CA PRO A 44 -19.20 -10.28 0.20
C PRO A 44 -20.09 -10.76 -0.96
N LYS A 45 -19.49 -11.06 -2.10
CA LYS A 45 -20.19 -11.49 -3.32
C LYS A 45 -21.08 -12.71 -3.08
N TRP A 46 -20.62 -13.65 -2.25
CA TRP A 46 -21.36 -14.86 -1.91
C TRP A 46 -22.72 -14.55 -1.29
N TRP A 47 -22.81 -13.55 -0.40
CA TRP A 47 -24.06 -13.14 0.25
C TRP A 47 -25.02 -12.37 -0.67
N LYS A 48 -24.54 -11.84 -1.79
CA LYS A 48 -25.38 -11.13 -2.77
C LYS A 48 -26.20 -12.07 -3.65
N SER A 49 -25.92 -13.38 -3.63
CA SER A 49 -26.63 -14.37 -4.42
C SER A 49 -27.78 -14.99 -3.60
N PRO A 50 -29.04 -14.76 -3.98
CA PRO A 50 -30.19 -15.35 -3.29
C PRO A 50 -30.12 -16.87 -3.16
N ALA A 51 -29.62 -17.56 -4.18
CA ALA A 51 -29.46 -19.02 -4.17
C ALA A 51 -28.62 -19.56 -3.00
N ASN A 52 -27.79 -18.71 -2.38
CA ASN A 52 -26.95 -19.11 -1.27
C ASN A 52 -27.67 -19.08 0.09
N TRP A 53 -28.82 -18.44 0.21
CA TRP A 53 -29.59 -18.30 1.44
C TRP A 53 -31.09 -18.61 1.34
N GLU A 54 -31.72 -18.65 0.15
CA GLU A 54 -33.15 -18.91 -0.05
C GLU A 54 -33.57 -20.36 0.17
N LYS A 55 -32.67 -21.35 -0.03
CA LYS A 55 -33.03 -22.76 0.09
C LYS A 55 -32.89 -23.27 1.52
N GLY A 56 -33.82 -22.92 2.45
CA GLY A 56 -34.03 -23.56 3.77
C GLY A 56 -32.82 -24.04 4.60
N LEU A 57 -31.69 -24.19 3.97
CA LEU A 57 -30.38 -24.54 4.53
C LEU A 57 -29.61 -23.32 5.03
N GLY A 58 -30.14 -22.10 4.85
CA GLY A 58 -29.41 -20.85 5.01
C GLY A 58 -28.89 -20.65 6.43
N VAL A 59 -29.75 -20.68 7.45
CA VAL A 59 -29.38 -20.37 8.83
C VAL A 59 -28.55 -21.51 9.44
N ALA A 60 -28.96 -22.76 9.30
CA ALA A 60 -28.21 -23.91 9.83
C ALA A 60 -26.88 -24.13 9.09
N ARG A 61 -26.80 -23.76 7.82
CA ARG A 61 -25.54 -23.75 7.04
C ARG A 61 -24.65 -22.58 7.40
N ILE A 62 -25.23 -21.44 7.74
CA ILE A 62 -24.56 -20.25 8.27
C ILE A 62 -23.93 -20.57 9.62
N ASP A 63 -24.64 -21.22 10.54
CA ASP A 63 -24.11 -21.58 11.85
C ASP A 63 -22.97 -22.62 11.76
N LYS A 64 -23.07 -23.60 10.86
CA LYS A 64 -21.95 -24.49 10.52
C LYS A 64 -20.80 -23.78 9.81
N LEU A 65 -21.07 -22.67 9.09
CA LEU A 65 -20.08 -21.85 8.43
C LEU A 65 -19.36 -20.92 9.42
N SER A 66 -20.00 -20.54 10.51
CA SER A 66 -19.46 -19.64 11.52
C SER A 66 -18.49 -20.31 12.51
N ALA A 67 -18.46 -21.63 12.58
CA ALA A 67 -17.47 -22.35 13.37
C ALA A 67 -16.13 -22.38 12.62
N ILE A 68 -15.44 -21.23 12.55
CA ILE A 68 -13.98 -21.22 12.30
C ILE A 68 -13.35 -21.75 13.59
N LYS A 69 -13.11 -23.04 13.65
CA LYS A 69 -12.18 -23.54 14.63
C LYS A 69 -10.82 -22.95 14.25
N ASN A 70 -10.29 -22.08 15.10
CA ASN A 70 -8.86 -21.88 15.17
C ASN A 70 -8.30 -23.28 15.41
N THR A 71 -7.79 -23.92 14.38
CA THR A 71 -6.99 -25.12 14.55
C THR A 71 -5.74 -24.64 15.28
N PRO A 72 -5.51 -25.04 16.53
CA PRO A 72 -4.23 -24.77 17.15
C PRO A 72 -3.22 -25.48 16.25
N SER A 73 -2.37 -24.73 15.57
CA SER A 73 -1.13 -25.30 15.07
C SER A 73 -0.42 -25.81 16.31
N HIS A 74 0.10 -27.04 16.25
CA HIS A 74 0.93 -27.63 17.30
C HIS A 74 2.29 -26.92 17.46
N ASP A 75 2.43 -25.71 16.94
CA ASP A 75 3.58 -24.85 17.18
C ASP A 75 3.47 -24.32 18.61
N LYS A 76 4.55 -24.47 19.36
CA LYS A 76 4.71 -24.01 20.75
C LYS A 76 4.00 -22.68 20.94
N VAL A 77 3.12 -22.62 21.95
CA VAL A 77 2.54 -21.37 22.46
C VAL A 77 3.71 -20.43 22.68
N ILE A 78 3.79 -19.39 21.87
CA ILE A 78 4.76 -18.32 22.08
C ILE A 78 4.29 -17.64 23.37
N ASP A 79 5.11 -17.70 24.41
CA ASP A 79 4.83 -16.97 25.66
C ASP A 79 4.49 -15.51 25.30
N PRO A 80 3.44 -14.91 25.92
CA PRO A 80 3.15 -13.52 25.72
C PRO A 80 4.43 -12.73 25.94
N GLU A 81 4.91 -12.05 24.90
CA GLU A 81 6.18 -11.31 24.92
C GLU A 81 6.18 -10.40 26.15
N GLN A 82 7.12 -10.59 27.08
CA GLN A 82 7.30 -9.67 28.18
C GLN A 82 7.69 -8.31 27.61
N LEU A 83 6.85 -7.30 27.85
CA LEU A 83 7.12 -5.94 27.42
C LEU A 83 8.32 -5.38 28.18
N ASN A 84 9.24 -4.77 27.48
CA ASN A 84 10.29 -3.95 28.10
C ASN A 84 9.69 -2.66 28.66
N GLN A 85 10.46 -1.91 29.47
CA GLN A 85 9.96 -0.71 30.15
C GLN A 85 9.36 0.33 29.18
N PRO A 86 10.00 0.73 28.05
CA PRO A 86 9.41 1.65 27.08
C PRO A 86 8.07 1.15 26.49
N GLN A 87 7.96 -0.15 26.22
CA GLN A 87 6.73 -0.75 25.70
C GLN A 87 5.62 -0.77 26.76
N ALA A 88 5.97 -1.08 28.02
CA ALA A 88 5.03 -1.06 29.14
C ALA A 88 4.51 0.37 29.40
N ASP A 89 5.38 1.38 29.27
CA ASP A 89 5.00 2.78 29.38
C ASP A 89 4.06 3.21 28.25
N ALA A 90 4.36 2.82 27.01
CA ALA A 90 3.48 3.05 25.88
C ALA A 90 2.11 2.37 26.07
N LEU A 91 2.10 1.13 26.55
CA LEU A 91 0.85 0.41 26.86
C LEU A 91 0.03 1.14 27.94
N ARG A 92 0.67 1.64 28.99
CA ARG A 92 -0.03 2.44 30.03
C ARG A 92 -0.68 3.70 29.44
N HIS A 93 0.01 4.41 28.54
CA HIS A 93 -0.58 5.56 27.86
C HIS A 93 -1.79 5.16 27.00
N LEU A 94 -1.70 4.06 26.25
CA LEU A 94 -2.82 3.54 25.46
C LEU A 94 -4.01 3.12 26.33
N SER A 95 -3.74 2.47 27.48
CA SER A 95 -4.77 1.96 28.39
C SER A 95 -5.50 3.09 29.15
N ASN A 96 -4.89 4.26 29.27
CA ASN A 96 -5.52 5.45 29.85
C ASN A 96 -6.45 6.18 28.85
N ALA A 97 -6.51 5.75 27.59
CA ALA A 97 -7.43 6.33 26.63
C ALA A 97 -8.89 6.03 27.04
N ASP A 98 -9.73 7.06 27.01
CA ASP A 98 -11.16 6.89 27.27
C ASP A 98 -11.84 6.21 26.08
N HIS A 99 -12.20 4.94 26.26
CA HIS A 99 -12.85 4.13 25.21
C HIS A 99 -14.23 4.62 24.77
N LYS A 100 -14.78 5.63 25.44
CA LYS A 100 -16.05 6.28 25.08
C LYS A 100 -15.86 7.64 24.43
N LYS A 101 -14.62 8.01 24.13
CA LYS A 101 -14.30 9.28 23.45
C LYS A 101 -13.42 9.05 22.25
N PHE A 102 -13.69 9.81 21.21
CA PHE A 102 -12.82 9.85 20.04
C PHE A 102 -11.46 10.47 20.41
N GLN A 103 -10.41 9.70 20.19
CA GLN A 103 -9.02 10.15 20.27
C GLN A 103 -8.23 9.48 19.15
N THR A 104 -7.35 10.23 18.51
CA THR A 104 -6.39 9.67 17.57
C THR A 104 -5.04 9.58 18.26
N LEU A 105 -4.61 8.36 18.53
CA LEU A 105 -3.32 8.02 19.12
C LEU A 105 -2.37 7.60 18.00
N PHE A 106 -1.13 8.01 18.09
CA PHE A 106 -0.10 7.63 17.14
C PHE A 106 1.07 6.95 17.85
N LEU A 107 1.28 5.67 17.58
CA LEU A 107 2.40 4.90 18.08
C LEU A 107 3.60 5.05 17.13
N ASN A 108 4.44 6.02 17.42
CA ASN A 108 5.67 6.28 16.70
C ASN A 108 6.78 5.39 17.24
N GLY A 109 7.12 4.33 16.54
CA GLY A 109 8.15 3.42 16.99
C GLY A 109 9.13 3.08 15.88
N VAL A 110 10.43 3.16 16.18
CA VAL A 110 11.47 2.74 15.23
C VAL A 110 11.24 1.31 14.74
N THR A 111 11.79 0.97 13.58
CA THR A 111 11.70 -0.40 13.07
C THR A 111 12.31 -1.40 14.06
N GLY A 112 11.55 -2.44 14.44
CA GLY A 112 11.99 -3.41 15.44
C GLY A 112 11.81 -2.97 16.90
N SER A 113 11.04 -1.91 17.19
CA SER A 113 10.71 -1.48 18.56
C SER A 113 9.61 -2.31 19.23
N GLY A 114 8.98 -3.25 18.50
CA GLY A 114 7.91 -4.09 19.06
C GLY A 114 6.54 -3.42 19.10
N LYS A 115 6.24 -2.46 18.22
CA LYS A 115 4.90 -1.85 18.09
C LYS A 115 3.76 -2.87 18.12
N THR A 116 3.95 -3.99 17.41
CA THR A 116 2.96 -5.07 17.35
C THR A 116 2.67 -5.66 18.71
N ALA A 117 3.69 -5.92 19.54
CA ALA A 117 3.50 -6.43 20.89
C ALA A 117 2.69 -5.43 21.76
N VAL A 118 3.02 -4.14 21.66
CA VAL A 118 2.32 -3.09 22.40
C VAL A 118 0.84 -3.03 22.03
N TYR A 119 0.51 -2.95 20.73
CA TYR A 119 -0.90 -2.85 20.35
C TYR A 119 -1.67 -4.17 20.57
N LEU A 120 -1.05 -5.34 20.48
CA LEU A 120 -1.74 -6.60 20.80
C LEU A 120 -2.08 -6.69 22.30
N ASN A 121 -1.17 -6.30 23.19
CA ASN A 121 -1.45 -6.20 24.62
C ASN A 121 -2.57 -5.20 24.91
N TYR A 122 -2.56 -4.04 24.24
CA TYR A 122 -3.64 -3.05 24.35
C TYR A 122 -4.99 -3.64 23.91
N LEU A 123 -5.05 -4.31 22.77
CA LEU A 123 -6.28 -4.93 22.26
C LEU A 123 -6.79 -6.05 23.19
N GLN A 124 -5.89 -6.84 23.75
CA GLN A 124 -6.23 -7.86 24.75
C GLN A 124 -6.87 -7.23 25.98
N GLN A 125 -6.34 -6.12 26.49
CA GLN A 125 -6.94 -5.38 27.61
C GLN A 125 -8.34 -4.85 27.25
N VAL A 126 -8.52 -4.27 26.05
CA VAL A 126 -9.82 -3.78 25.60
C VAL A 126 -10.87 -4.90 25.58
N ILE A 127 -10.53 -6.06 25.03
CA ILE A 127 -11.44 -7.21 24.95
C ILE A 127 -11.71 -7.79 26.36
N SER A 128 -10.71 -7.85 27.23
CA SER A 128 -10.86 -8.39 28.59
C SER A 128 -11.72 -7.50 29.48
N ASN A 129 -11.59 -6.18 29.33
CA ASN A 129 -12.35 -5.21 30.13
C ASN A 129 -13.80 -5.06 29.67
N HIS A 130 -14.12 -5.42 28.42
CA HIS A 130 -15.45 -5.29 27.83
C HIS A 130 -15.84 -6.57 27.09
N ARG A 131 -16.66 -7.42 27.72
CA ARG A 131 -17.02 -8.78 27.27
C ARG A 131 -17.49 -8.85 25.81
N ASP A 132 -18.18 -7.83 25.32
CA ASP A 132 -18.72 -7.82 23.96
C ASP A 132 -17.86 -7.03 22.97
N ALA A 133 -16.77 -6.41 23.43
CA ALA A 133 -15.92 -5.59 22.59
C ALA A 133 -15.36 -6.36 21.39
N GLN A 134 -15.35 -5.69 20.26
CA GLN A 134 -14.72 -6.12 19.04
C GLN A 134 -13.64 -5.10 18.65
N VAL A 135 -12.56 -5.56 18.05
CA VAL A 135 -11.45 -4.70 17.63
C VAL A 135 -11.17 -4.93 16.14
N LEU A 136 -10.83 -3.85 15.43
CA LEU A 136 -10.47 -3.89 14.02
C LEU A 136 -8.99 -3.55 13.85
N ILE A 137 -8.24 -4.44 13.20
CA ILE A 137 -6.85 -4.22 12.81
C ILE A 137 -6.79 -4.10 11.29
N LEU A 138 -6.39 -2.94 10.79
CA LEU A 138 -6.17 -2.69 9.36
C LEU A 138 -4.69 -2.83 9.02
N LEU A 139 -4.41 -3.64 8.01
CA LEU A 139 -3.07 -3.89 7.46
C LEU A 139 -2.99 -3.43 6.00
N PRO A 140 -1.81 -2.98 5.53
CA PRO A 140 -1.65 -2.48 4.17
C PRO A 140 -1.83 -3.54 3.08
N GLU A 141 -1.35 -4.75 3.24
CA GLU A 141 -1.43 -5.79 2.21
C GLU A 141 -1.50 -7.23 2.74
N ILE A 142 -1.89 -8.14 1.82
CA ILE A 142 -2.21 -9.55 2.06
C ILE A 142 -1.01 -10.38 2.52
N ASN A 143 0.20 -10.01 2.11
CA ASN A 143 1.40 -10.83 2.34
C ASN A 143 1.87 -10.88 3.80
N LEU A 144 1.22 -10.12 4.68
CA LEU A 144 1.56 -10.06 6.10
C LEU A 144 0.85 -11.09 6.94
N THR A 145 -0.14 -11.71 6.40
CA THR A 145 -1.21 -12.31 7.15
C THR A 145 -0.85 -13.58 7.91
N PRO A 146 -0.21 -14.62 7.35
CA PRO A 146 -0.09 -15.88 8.09
C PRO A 146 0.77 -15.77 9.37
N HIS A 147 1.83 -14.96 9.33
CA HIS A 147 2.68 -14.77 10.52
C HIS A 147 1.98 -13.91 11.58
N LEU A 148 1.33 -12.81 11.18
CA LEU A 148 0.59 -11.95 12.11
C LEU A 148 -0.68 -12.65 12.61
N GLU A 149 -1.37 -13.41 11.78
CA GLU A 149 -2.49 -14.26 12.20
C GLU A 149 -2.07 -15.23 13.29
N ARG A 150 -0.95 -15.95 13.10
CA ARG A 150 -0.39 -16.86 14.11
C ARG A 150 -0.02 -16.12 15.40
N ARG A 151 0.61 -14.95 15.26
CA ARG A 151 0.99 -14.13 16.42
C ARG A 151 -0.23 -13.61 17.20
N ILE A 152 -1.28 -13.16 16.52
CA ILE A 152 -2.54 -12.75 17.16
C ILE A 152 -3.22 -13.96 17.81
N ALA A 153 -3.28 -15.09 17.12
CA ALA A 153 -3.89 -16.32 17.63
C ALA A 153 -3.14 -16.85 18.87
N SER A 154 -1.82 -16.78 18.90
CA SER A 154 -1.03 -17.16 20.09
C SER A 154 -1.17 -16.19 21.25
N HIS A 155 -1.31 -14.88 20.96
CA HIS A 155 -1.50 -13.83 21.98
C HIS A 155 -2.91 -13.82 22.57
N MET A 156 -3.91 -14.17 21.77
CA MET A 156 -5.34 -14.20 22.16
C MET A 156 -5.99 -15.56 21.81
N PRO A 157 -5.53 -16.68 22.40
CA PRO A 157 -5.93 -18.03 21.97
C PRO A 157 -7.40 -18.34 22.16
N ASN A 158 -8.06 -17.65 23.09
CA ASN A 158 -9.48 -17.86 23.40
C ASN A 158 -10.43 -16.93 22.63
N GLN A 159 -9.90 -16.10 21.71
CA GLN A 159 -10.71 -15.16 20.96
C GLN A 159 -10.92 -15.65 19.52
N GLU A 160 -12.18 -15.62 19.06
CA GLU A 160 -12.49 -15.89 17.66
C GLU A 160 -12.04 -14.73 16.79
N MET A 161 -11.28 -15.04 15.72
CA MET A 161 -10.75 -14.06 14.79
C MET A 161 -11.39 -14.18 13.40
N ALA A 162 -11.75 -13.06 12.80
CA ALA A 162 -12.20 -12.96 11.42
C ALA A 162 -11.14 -12.28 10.56
N VAL A 163 -10.65 -12.97 9.54
CA VAL A 163 -9.65 -12.43 8.59
C VAL A 163 -10.33 -12.07 7.28
N LEU A 164 -10.08 -10.84 6.78
CA LEU A 164 -10.78 -10.26 5.63
C LEU A 164 -9.78 -9.63 4.63
N HIS A 165 -9.49 -10.32 3.53
CA HIS A 165 -8.66 -9.81 2.45
C HIS A 165 -9.07 -10.36 1.07
N SER A 166 -8.51 -9.80 0.00
CA SER A 166 -8.86 -10.14 -1.39
C SER A 166 -8.41 -11.54 -1.83
N GLY A 167 -7.39 -12.13 -1.18
CA GLY A 167 -6.88 -13.47 -1.47
C GLY A 167 -7.76 -14.62 -0.97
N LEU A 168 -8.77 -14.33 -0.13
CA LEU A 168 -9.72 -15.33 0.33
C LEU A 168 -10.73 -15.70 -0.77
N SER A 169 -11.16 -16.97 -0.80
CA SER A 169 -12.31 -17.37 -1.59
C SER A 169 -13.58 -16.64 -1.16
N ASP A 170 -14.55 -16.47 -2.07
CA ASP A 170 -15.82 -15.79 -1.76
C ASP A 170 -16.53 -16.39 -0.54
N LYS A 171 -16.42 -17.71 -0.35
CA LYS A 171 -17.04 -18.44 0.78
C LYS A 171 -16.30 -18.17 2.10
N GLN A 172 -14.96 -18.16 2.10
CA GLN A 172 -14.17 -17.82 3.29
C GLN A 172 -14.43 -16.38 3.72
N ARG A 173 -14.43 -15.45 2.76
CA ARG A 173 -14.77 -14.04 3.02
C ARG A 173 -16.17 -13.86 3.59
N ALA A 174 -17.15 -14.60 3.06
CA ALA A 174 -18.52 -14.58 3.57
C ALA A 174 -18.63 -15.04 5.02
N ARG A 175 -17.87 -16.09 5.39
CA ARG A 175 -17.78 -16.59 6.79
C ARG A 175 -17.19 -15.57 7.74
N ALA A 176 -16.01 -15.04 7.38
CA ALA A 176 -15.31 -14.05 8.20
C ALA A 176 -16.18 -12.79 8.40
N TRP A 177 -16.81 -12.31 7.33
CA TRP A 177 -17.73 -11.18 7.39
C TRP A 177 -18.92 -11.45 8.33
N TYR A 178 -19.52 -12.64 8.24
CA TYR A 178 -20.63 -13.03 9.10
C TYR A 178 -20.21 -13.11 10.58
N ALA A 179 -19.06 -13.71 10.88
CA ALA A 179 -18.53 -13.78 12.23
C ALA A 179 -18.27 -12.39 12.83
N ALA A 180 -17.75 -11.45 12.02
CA ALA A 180 -17.57 -10.06 12.42
C ALA A 180 -18.91 -9.36 12.69
N THR A 181 -19.88 -9.50 11.76
CA THR A 181 -21.19 -8.81 11.80
C THR A 181 -22.10 -9.31 12.92
N THR A 182 -21.95 -10.57 13.34
CA THR A 182 -22.74 -11.17 14.44
C THR A 182 -22.10 -11.00 15.81
N GLY A 183 -20.91 -10.38 15.92
CA GLY A 183 -20.18 -10.23 17.17
C GLY A 183 -19.52 -11.50 17.69
N LYS A 184 -19.54 -12.61 16.92
CA LYS A 184 -18.84 -13.85 17.25
C LYS A 184 -17.33 -13.65 17.25
N ALA A 185 -16.78 -13.08 16.17
CA ALA A 185 -15.37 -12.73 16.13
C ALA A 185 -15.12 -11.46 16.95
N LYS A 186 -14.19 -11.55 17.89
CA LYS A 186 -13.74 -10.42 18.71
C LYS A 186 -12.62 -9.63 18.05
N VAL A 187 -11.76 -10.31 17.31
CA VAL A 187 -10.67 -9.69 16.55
C VAL A 187 -10.98 -9.75 15.06
N ILE A 188 -11.07 -8.60 14.43
CA ILE A 188 -11.24 -8.47 12.99
C ILE A 188 -9.93 -7.98 12.40
N LEU A 189 -9.28 -8.83 11.60
CA LEU A 189 -8.05 -8.52 10.89
C LEU A 189 -8.34 -8.36 9.42
N GLY A 190 -7.90 -7.25 8.82
CA GLY A 190 -8.17 -7.11 7.41
C GLY A 190 -7.40 -6.02 6.69
N THR A 191 -7.54 -6.03 5.38
CA THR A 191 -6.96 -5.01 4.51
C THR A 191 -7.97 -3.89 4.24
N ARG A 192 -7.64 -2.98 3.36
CA ARG A 192 -8.42 -1.77 3.03
C ARG A 192 -9.95 -1.93 3.03
N LEU A 193 -10.48 -2.99 2.43
CA LEU A 193 -11.93 -3.17 2.31
C LEU A 193 -12.61 -3.45 3.66
N SER A 194 -11.87 -3.95 4.64
CA SER A 194 -12.42 -4.35 5.94
C SER A 194 -12.96 -3.17 6.76
N ILE A 195 -12.57 -1.93 6.42
CA ILE A 195 -13.11 -0.72 7.07
C ILE A 195 -14.63 -0.57 6.88
N LEU A 196 -15.18 -1.14 5.81
CA LEU A 196 -16.62 -1.11 5.50
C LEU A 196 -17.38 -2.30 6.10
N THR A 197 -16.73 -3.20 6.84
CA THR A 197 -17.38 -4.34 7.49
C THR A 197 -18.22 -3.86 8.68
N PRO A 198 -19.50 -4.28 8.79
CA PRO A 198 -20.29 -4.04 9.99
C PRO A 198 -19.67 -4.74 11.20
N ILE A 199 -19.41 -4.00 12.25
CA ILE A 199 -18.85 -4.50 13.53
C ILE A 199 -19.67 -3.85 14.64
N PRO A 200 -20.69 -4.56 15.18
CA PRO A 200 -21.68 -3.93 16.06
C PRO A 200 -21.11 -3.38 17.36
N ASN A 201 -20.10 -4.04 17.92
CA ASN A 201 -19.48 -3.67 19.20
C ASN A 201 -18.04 -3.18 19.03
N LEU A 202 -17.78 -2.43 17.96
CA LEU A 202 -16.43 -1.90 17.70
C LEU A 202 -15.99 -0.96 18.84
N ALA A 203 -14.90 -1.32 19.51
CA ALA A 203 -14.37 -0.59 20.66
C ALA A 203 -13.09 0.22 20.31
N THR A 204 -12.31 -0.23 19.34
CA THR A 204 -11.12 0.49 18.87
C THR A 204 -10.71 0.02 17.48
N ILE A 205 -9.97 0.87 16.77
CA ILE A 205 -9.38 0.56 15.46
C ILE A 205 -7.87 0.73 15.56
N VAL A 206 -7.11 -0.23 15.04
CA VAL A 206 -5.66 -0.11 14.85
C VAL A 206 -5.38 -0.06 13.33
N VAL A 207 -4.57 0.89 12.90
CA VAL A 207 -4.06 0.99 11.52
C VAL A 207 -2.55 0.82 11.59
N ASP A 208 -2.07 -0.35 11.24
CA ASP A 208 -0.64 -0.65 11.24
C ASP A 208 -0.02 -0.20 9.92
N GLU A 209 1.22 0.32 9.98
CA GLU A 209 1.93 0.94 8.85
C GLU A 209 1.05 1.99 8.11
N GLU A 210 0.47 2.94 8.86
CA GLU A 210 -0.55 3.91 8.39
C GLU A 210 -0.14 4.71 7.14
N HIS A 211 1.18 4.87 6.93
CA HIS A 211 1.76 5.58 5.81
C HIS A 211 1.66 4.82 4.48
N ASP A 212 1.29 3.52 4.52
CA ASP A 212 1.31 2.70 3.31
C ASP A 212 0.25 3.15 2.30
N SER A 213 0.70 3.40 1.07
CA SER A 213 -0.15 3.88 -0.03
C SER A 213 -1.26 2.89 -0.43
N SER A 214 -1.16 1.61 -0.05
CA SER A 214 -2.19 0.60 -0.36
C SER A 214 -3.51 0.83 0.39
N PHE A 215 -3.51 1.64 1.45
CA PHE A 215 -4.76 2.09 2.09
C PHE A 215 -5.61 3.00 1.19
N LYS A 216 -5.02 3.65 0.19
CA LYS A 216 -5.75 4.41 -0.82
C LYS A 216 -6.14 3.51 -1.99
N GLN A 217 -7.43 3.45 -2.30
CA GLN A 217 -7.92 2.75 -3.48
C GLN A 217 -7.64 3.58 -4.73
N GLN A 218 -7.03 2.97 -5.74
CA GLN A 218 -6.69 3.66 -6.99
C GLN A 218 -7.80 3.56 -8.05
N GLU A 219 -8.71 2.60 -7.92
CA GLU A 219 -9.83 2.39 -8.85
C GLU A 219 -11.17 2.38 -8.12
N GLY A 220 -12.23 2.75 -8.81
CA GLY A 220 -13.58 2.77 -8.26
C GLY A 220 -13.84 3.96 -7.34
N LEU A 221 -14.23 3.72 -6.08
CA LEU A 221 -14.55 4.76 -5.08
C LEU A 221 -13.36 5.68 -4.76
N GLY A 222 -12.13 5.20 -4.89
CA GLY A 222 -10.93 5.99 -4.61
C GLY A 222 -10.75 6.40 -3.15
N TYR A 223 -11.29 5.65 -2.19
CA TYR A 223 -11.22 5.99 -0.77
C TYR A 223 -9.88 5.64 -0.13
N SER A 224 -9.56 6.34 0.96
CA SER A 224 -8.49 6.00 1.90
C SER A 224 -9.08 5.26 3.09
N ALA A 225 -8.65 4.00 3.32
CA ALA A 225 -9.14 3.24 4.47
C ALA A 225 -8.63 3.80 5.80
N ARG A 226 -7.41 4.36 5.84
CA ARG A 226 -6.89 5.09 7.00
C ARG A 226 -7.80 6.26 7.35
N ASP A 227 -8.14 7.09 6.39
CA ASP A 227 -8.94 8.29 6.65
C ASP A 227 -10.39 7.94 6.98
N LEU A 228 -10.95 6.90 6.33
CA LEU A 228 -12.26 6.36 6.72
C LEU A 228 -12.22 5.74 8.12
N ALA A 229 -11.11 5.13 8.54
CA ALA A 229 -10.96 4.60 9.90
C ALA A 229 -10.98 5.71 10.96
N ILE A 230 -10.30 6.82 10.70
CA ILE A 230 -10.33 8.00 11.57
C ILE A 230 -11.74 8.58 11.65
N TRP A 231 -12.42 8.72 10.49
CA TRP A 231 -13.79 9.21 10.44
C TRP A 231 -14.75 8.24 11.18
N ARG A 232 -14.62 6.94 10.95
CA ARG A 232 -15.42 5.91 11.61
C ARG A 232 -15.24 5.94 13.12
N ALA A 233 -13.99 6.00 13.60
CA ALA A 233 -13.69 6.12 15.01
C ALA A 233 -14.33 7.37 15.64
N LYS A 234 -14.29 8.51 14.94
CA LYS A 234 -14.94 9.74 15.38
C LYS A 234 -16.46 9.59 15.43
N ASN A 235 -17.08 9.01 14.39
CA ASN A 235 -18.53 8.82 14.31
C ASN A 235 -19.04 7.84 15.38
N GLU A 236 -18.24 6.82 15.69
CA GLU A 236 -18.58 5.81 16.70
C GLU A 236 -18.11 6.21 18.11
N SER A 237 -17.46 7.38 18.27
CA SER A 237 -16.91 7.90 19.54
C SER A 237 -15.97 6.92 20.25
N ILE A 238 -15.07 6.30 19.48
CA ILE A 238 -14.08 5.33 19.97
C ILE A 238 -12.66 5.81 19.66
N PRO A 239 -11.63 5.34 20.41
CA PRO A 239 -10.24 5.64 20.10
C PRO A 239 -9.78 4.91 18.84
N ILE A 240 -8.81 5.53 18.15
CA ILE A 240 -8.09 4.92 17.03
C ILE A 240 -6.59 5.03 17.26
N LEU A 241 -5.86 3.96 16.99
CA LEU A 241 -4.42 3.88 17.05
C LEU A 241 -3.83 3.75 15.66
N LEU A 242 -3.06 4.73 15.25
CA LEU A 242 -2.23 4.68 14.06
C LEU A 242 -0.82 4.26 14.45
N CYS A 243 -0.20 3.34 13.72
CA CYS A 243 1.13 2.82 14.01
C CYS A 243 2.04 3.00 12.79
N SER A 244 3.24 3.52 13.01
CA SER A 244 4.27 3.56 11.97
C SER A 244 5.66 3.81 12.56
N ALA A 245 6.71 3.40 11.83
CA ALA A 245 8.08 3.84 12.05
C ALA A 245 8.42 5.08 11.21
N THR A 246 7.65 5.30 10.17
CA THR A 246 7.82 6.37 9.18
C THR A 246 6.44 6.94 8.87
N PRO A 247 5.91 7.81 9.74
CA PRO A 247 4.57 8.38 9.56
C PRO A 247 4.42 9.07 8.21
N SER A 248 3.19 9.10 7.69
CA SER A 248 2.87 9.96 6.56
C SER A 248 3.00 11.43 6.94
N LEU A 249 3.32 12.28 5.96
CA LEU A 249 3.48 13.72 6.22
C LEU A 249 2.19 14.36 6.73
N GLU A 250 1.04 13.86 6.31
CA GLU A 250 -0.28 14.27 6.82
C GLU A 250 -0.45 13.92 8.32
N THR A 251 -0.02 12.72 8.72
CA THR A 251 -0.04 12.29 10.14
C THR A 251 0.94 13.11 10.96
N TRP A 252 2.16 13.32 10.47
CA TRP A 252 3.16 14.16 11.15
C TRP A 252 2.65 15.59 11.36
N HIS A 253 2.08 16.20 10.32
CA HIS A 253 1.47 17.54 10.42
C HIS A 253 0.30 17.59 11.44
N ALA A 254 -0.48 16.51 11.54
CA ALA A 254 -1.55 16.44 12.54
C ALA A 254 -1.01 16.33 13.97
N ILE A 255 0.12 15.64 14.18
CA ILE A 255 0.83 15.58 15.46
C ILE A 255 1.37 16.96 15.84
N GLU A 256 2.09 17.65 14.96
CA GLU A 256 2.62 19.00 15.22
C GLU A 256 1.52 20.01 15.57
N ARG A 257 0.32 19.83 15.03
CA ARG A 257 -0.85 20.65 15.37
C ARG A 257 -1.62 20.19 16.62
N GLY A 258 -1.12 19.21 17.34
CA GLY A 258 -1.76 18.69 18.55
C GLY A 258 -3.10 17.97 18.31
N ARG A 259 -3.39 17.58 17.03
CA ARG A 259 -4.62 16.85 16.69
C ARG A 259 -4.52 15.36 17.01
N TYR A 260 -3.31 14.80 16.95
CA TYR A 260 -3.00 13.41 17.28
C TYR A 260 -2.04 13.40 18.46
N GLN A 261 -2.27 12.49 19.39
CA GLN A 261 -1.40 12.27 20.53
C GLN A 261 -0.31 11.27 20.19
N GLU A 262 0.94 11.71 20.23
CA GLU A 262 2.09 10.87 19.93
C GLU A 262 2.53 10.07 21.17
N ILE A 263 2.79 8.77 20.95
CA ILE A 263 3.39 7.83 21.90
C ILE A 263 4.65 7.29 21.26
N LYS A 264 5.82 7.48 21.89
CA LYS A 264 7.13 7.15 21.28
C LYS A 264 7.68 5.83 21.80
N LEU A 265 8.20 5.04 20.86
CA LEU A 265 9.05 3.87 21.11
C LEU A 265 10.39 4.09 20.41
N SER A 266 11.30 4.78 21.08
CA SER A 266 12.58 5.23 20.51
C SER A 266 13.63 4.12 20.42
N GLU A 267 13.46 3.01 21.12
CA GLU A 267 14.45 1.95 21.21
C GLU A 267 14.01 0.69 20.47
N ARG A 268 14.98 0.00 19.88
CA ARG A 268 14.78 -1.34 19.31
C ARG A 268 14.80 -2.40 20.42
N ILE A 269 14.09 -3.51 20.19
CA ILE A 269 14.16 -4.68 21.07
C ILE A 269 15.62 -5.14 21.15
N HIS A 270 16.06 -5.58 22.33
CA HIS A 270 17.43 -6.00 22.63
C HIS A 270 18.50 -4.92 22.41
N GLN A 271 18.15 -3.62 22.45
CA GLN A 271 19.06 -2.50 22.24
C GLN A 271 19.88 -2.61 20.94
N ALA A 272 19.31 -3.31 19.94
CA ALA A 272 19.93 -3.50 18.65
C ALA A 272 20.13 -2.16 17.93
N GLN A 273 21.35 -1.91 17.44
CA GLN A 273 21.69 -0.66 16.75
C GLN A 273 21.17 -0.66 15.30
N MET A 274 20.84 0.53 14.79
CA MET A 274 20.56 0.69 13.36
C MET A 274 21.86 0.51 12.57
N PRO A 275 21.79 0.00 11.32
CA PRO A 275 22.96 -0.15 10.46
C PRO A 275 23.64 1.19 10.19
N ILE A 276 24.97 1.18 10.04
CA ILE A 276 25.70 2.36 9.54
C ILE A 276 25.34 2.54 8.06
N VAL A 277 24.89 3.76 7.71
CA VAL A 277 24.53 4.09 6.31
C VAL A 277 25.76 4.69 5.62
N GLU A 278 26.24 4.01 4.59
CA GLU A 278 27.33 4.44 3.72
C GLU A 278 26.78 4.71 2.30
N LEU A 279 27.11 5.89 1.75
CA LEU A 279 26.69 6.28 0.40
C LEU A 279 27.84 6.01 -0.58
N ILE A 280 27.56 5.24 -1.62
CA ILE A 280 28.49 4.97 -2.71
C ILE A 280 28.10 5.85 -3.88
N GLN A 281 28.94 6.82 -4.21
CA GLN A 281 28.70 7.65 -5.39
C GLN A 281 29.02 6.84 -6.65
N THR A 282 27.96 6.57 -7.46
CA THR A 282 28.14 5.89 -8.75
C THR A 282 28.71 6.84 -9.78
N GLN A 283 29.79 6.42 -10.46
CA GLN A 283 30.46 7.19 -11.50
C GLN A 283 29.97 6.81 -12.90
N GLN A 284 30.32 7.62 -13.91
CA GLN A 284 30.01 7.28 -15.30
C GLN A 284 30.66 5.97 -15.78
N ALA A 285 31.84 5.64 -15.21
CA ALA A 285 32.57 4.40 -15.47
C ALA A 285 31.79 3.12 -15.05
N ASP A 286 30.84 3.25 -14.11
CA ASP A 286 30.00 2.14 -13.66
C ASP A 286 28.77 1.90 -14.59
N ARG A 287 28.63 2.68 -15.67
CA ARG A 287 27.58 2.50 -16.65
C ARG A 287 27.74 1.13 -17.33
N GLY A 288 26.74 0.28 -17.17
CA GLY A 288 26.73 -1.08 -17.71
C GLY A 288 27.10 -2.18 -16.71
N THR A 289 27.71 -1.86 -15.57
CA THR A 289 27.88 -2.81 -14.48
C THR A 289 26.61 -2.87 -13.62
N VAL A 290 26.18 -4.07 -13.28
CA VAL A 290 25.00 -4.26 -12.42
C VAL A 290 25.34 -4.03 -10.94
N ILE A 291 26.58 -4.31 -10.55
CA ILE A 291 27.10 -4.20 -9.19
C ILE A 291 28.46 -3.48 -9.25
N SER A 292 28.62 -2.39 -8.49
CA SER A 292 29.88 -1.66 -8.43
C SER A 292 31.01 -2.49 -7.80
N GLY A 293 32.27 -2.13 -8.11
CA GLY A 293 33.43 -2.81 -7.55
C GLY A 293 33.53 -2.74 -6.01
N ILE A 294 33.02 -1.65 -5.41
CA ILE A 294 32.94 -1.49 -3.95
C ILE A 294 31.93 -2.47 -3.39
N LEU A 295 30.74 -2.51 -3.95
CA LEU A 295 29.67 -3.40 -3.51
C LEU A 295 30.05 -4.87 -3.64
N LYS A 296 30.73 -5.24 -4.75
CA LYS A 296 31.25 -6.60 -4.96
C LYS A 296 32.18 -7.02 -3.81
N ARG A 297 33.16 -6.19 -3.47
CA ARG A 297 34.10 -6.48 -2.39
C ARG A 297 33.42 -6.60 -1.03
N THR A 298 32.49 -5.69 -0.73
CA THR A 298 31.75 -5.73 0.55
C THR A 298 30.85 -6.96 0.66
N LEU A 299 30.23 -7.39 -0.43
CA LEU A 299 29.43 -8.63 -0.46
C LEU A 299 30.31 -9.87 -0.22
N GLN A 300 31.49 -9.93 -0.84
CA GLN A 300 32.43 -11.04 -0.64
C GLN A 300 32.92 -11.12 0.82
N ASN A 301 33.28 -9.97 1.42
CA ASN A 301 33.71 -9.93 2.82
C ASN A 301 32.56 -10.38 3.76
N ASN A 302 31.35 -9.84 3.58
CA ASN A 302 30.19 -10.22 4.40
C ASN A 302 29.87 -11.72 4.30
N PHE A 303 30.02 -12.31 3.11
CA PHE A 303 29.84 -13.74 2.90
C PHE A 303 30.93 -14.56 3.61
N GLN A 304 32.19 -14.14 3.55
CA GLN A 304 33.31 -14.79 4.26
C GLN A 304 33.12 -14.76 5.79
N GLU A 305 32.47 -13.69 6.31
CA GLU A 305 32.11 -13.57 7.72
C GLU A 305 30.90 -14.42 8.13
N GLY A 306 30.31 -15.19 7.19
CA GLY A 306 29.14 -16.04 7.44
C GLY A 306 27.85 -15.27 7.73
N ARG A 307 27.78 -14.00 7.33
CA ARG A 307 26.60 -13.15 7.53
C ARG A 307 25.74 -13.07 6.27
N GLN A 308 24.42 -13.00 6.46
CA GLN A 308 23.48 -12.81 5.34
C GLN A 308 23.57 -11.39 4.78
N ALA A 309 23.35 -11.26 3.47
CA ALA A 309 23.20 -9.99 2.80
C ALA A 309 21.81 -9.83 2.17
N LEU A 310 21.25 -8.63 2.27
CA LEU A 310 19.99 -8.24 1.63
C LEU A 310 20.27 -7.23 0.51
N ILE A 311 19.95 -7.57 -0.73
CA ILE A 311 20.05 -6.65 -1.86
C ILE A 311 18.65 -6.18 -2.23
N PHE A 312 18.39 -4.93 -1.89
CA PHE A 312 17.13 -4.26 -2.16
C PHE A 312 17.24 -3.47 -3.47
N VAL A 313 16.39 -3.83 -4.44
CA VAL A 313 16.29 -3.12 -5.71
C VAL A 313 15.10 -2.19 -5.65
N ASN A 314 15.35 -0.89 -5.59
CA ASN A 314 14.31 0.13 -5.48
C ASN A 314 13.62 0.36 -6.82
N ARG A 315 12.93 -0.67 -7.33
CA ARG A 315 12.27 -0.61 -8.62
C ARG A 315 10.76 -0.74 -8.47
N ARG A 316 10.03 0.36 -8.68
CA ARG A 316 8.61 0.32 -9.10
C ARG A 316 8.52 0.89 -10.52
N GLY A 317 7.93 0.11 -11.42
CA GLY A 317 7.28 0.64 -12.62
C GLY A 317 8.03 0.53 -13.94
N PHE A 318 9.31 0.15 -13.98
CA PHE A 318 9.95 -0.19 -15.25
C PHE A 318 10.41 -1.65 -15.23
N ALA A 319 9.52 -2.54 -15.60
CA ALA A 319 9.94 -3.84 -16.09
C ALA A 319 10.80 -3.64 -17.35
N PRO A 320 11.78 -4.52 -17.64
CA PRO A 320 12.74 -4.29 -18.69
C PRO A 320 12.03 -4.19 -20.06
N ALA A 321 11.82 -2.95 -20.51
CA ALA A 321 11.47 -2.72 -21.89
C ALA A 321 12.62 -3.25 -22.75
N LEU A 322 12.32 -3.76 -23.93
CA LEU A 322 13.33 -4.12 -24.89
C LEU A 322 13.81 -2.84 -25.58
N SER A 323 15.12 -2.63 -25.66
CA SER A 323 15.75 -1.51 -26.35
C SER A 323 16.70 -2.00 -27.43
N CYS A 324 16.90 -1.16 -28.43
CA CYS A 324 17.93 -1.37 -29.44
C CYS A 324 19.21 -0.64 -29.02
N GLY A 325 20.34 -1.35 -29.04
CA GLY A 325 21.66 -0.74 -28.74
C GLY A 325 22.12 0.29 -29.77
N SER A 326 21.59 0.23 -30.99
CA SER A 326 22.03 1.06 -32.11
C SER A 326 21.21 2.32 -32.38
N CYS A 327 19.89 2.34 -32.06
CA CYS A 327 19.02 3.46 -32.40
C CYS A 327 18.08 3.90 -31.27
N ASP A 328 18.33 3.44 -30.05
CA ASP A 328 17.54 3.74 -28.84
C ASP A 328 16.02 3.44 -28.95
N TRP A 329 15.63 2.58 -29.92
CA TRP A 329 14.25 2.12 -30.00
C TRP A 329 13.84 1.38 -28.72
N LEU A 330 12.63 1.63 -28.26
CA LEU A 330 12.03 0.98 -27.10
C LEU A 330 10.77 0.20 -27.50
N SER A 331 10.52 -0.91 -26.82
CA SER A 331 9.31 -1.73 -27.03
C SER A 331 8.07 -1.05 -26.48
N GLU A 332 7.54 -0.06 -27.18
CA GLU A 332 6.30 0.63 -26.83
C GLU A 332 5.08 -0.24 -27.07
N CYS A 333 4.08 -0.12 -26.21
CA CYS A 333 2.81 -0.79 -26.40
C CYS A 333 1.94 -0.01 -27.40
N PRO A 334 1.43 -0.64 -28.49
CA PRO A 334 0.59 0.06 -29.46
C PRO A 334 -0.76 0.51 -28.89
N ASP A 335 -1.26 -0.16 -27.83
CA ASP A 335 -2.55 0.13 -27.21
C ASP A 335 -2.44 1.04 -25.99
N CYS A 336 -1.21 1.23 -25.48
CA CYS A 336 -0.92 2.04 -24.31
C CYS A 336 0.25 2.98 -24.58
N SER A 337 0.40 4.04 -23.74
CA SER A 337 1.60 4.90 -23.72
C SER A 337 2.72 4.34 -22.84
N GLY A 338 2.68 3.07 -22.51
CA GLY A 338 3.69 2.38 -21.71
C GLY A 338 4.55 1.46 -22.54
N PHE A 339 5.54 0.83 -21.90
CA PHE A 339 6.46 -0.09 -22.53
C PHE A 339 6.02 -1.54 -22.34
N MET A 340 6.28 -2.38 -23.35
CA MET A 340 6.10 -3.82 -23.24
C MET A 340 7.36 -4.45 -22.63
N VAL A 341 7.13 -5.39 -21.74
CA VAL A 341 8.15 -6.06 -20.93
C VAL A 341 8.43 -7.43 -21.46
N MET A 342 9.71 -7.80 -21.53
CA MET A 342 10.11 -9.13 -21.91
C MET A 342 9.96 -10.12 -20.75
N HIS A 343 9.14 -11.16 -20.94
CA HIS A 343 8.99 -12.29 -20.02
C HIS A 343 9.58 -13.56 -20.61
N LYS A 344 10.46 -14.22 -19.84
CA LYS A 344 10.85 -15.60 -20.14
C LYS A 344 9.71 -16.51 -19.63
N GLN A 345 9.05 -17.25 -20.50
CA GLN A 345 8.04 -18.23 -20.08
C GLN A 345 8.72 -19.44 -19.43
N LEU A 346 8.22 -19.83 -18.23
CA LEU A 346 8.68 -21.03 -17.52
C LEU A 346 8.26 -22.28 -18.30
N GLY A 347 9.23 -23.04 -18.78
CA GLY A 347 9.07 -24.30 -19.51
C GLY A 347 10.01 -24.35 -20.71
N SER A 348 10.75 -25.46 -20.85
CA SER A 348 11.94 -25.64 -21.70
C SER A 348 11.77 -25.48 -23.22
N ARG A 349 10.62 -25.04 -23.72
CA ARG A 349 10.36 -24.88 -25.19
C ARG A 349 9.53 -23.66 -25.60
N ARG A 350 9.29 -22.67 -24.72
CA ARG A 350 8.49 -21.49 -25.10
C ARG A 350 9.38 -20.26 -25.27
N SER A 351 9.30 -19.64 -26.43
CA SER A 351 10.01 -18.38 -26.76
C SER A 351 9.59 -17.26 -25.81
N PRO A 352 10.51 -16.32 -25.48
CA PRO A 352 10.17 -15.16 -24.67
C PRO A 352 9.09 -14.31 -25.36
N VAL A 353 8.26 -13.64 -24.58
CA VAL A 353 7.19 -12.76 -25.06
C VAL A 353 7.31 -11.37 -24.47
N LEU A 354 6.85 -10.36 -25.20
CA LEU A 354 6.63 -9.02 -24.72
C LEU A 354 5.21 -8.90 -24.15
N CYS A 355 5.06 -8.45 -22.91
CA CYS A 355 3.78 -8.25 -22.27
C CYS A 355 3.63 -6.81 -21.79
N CYS A 356 2.53 -6.18 -22.08
CA CYS A 356 2.16 -4.90 -21.50
C CYS A 356 1.45 -5.12 -20.16
N HIS A 357 2.06 -4.71 -19.05
CA HIS A 357 1.46 -4.85 -17.71
C HIS A 357 0.26 -3.94 -17.46
N HIS A 358 -0.02 -3.02 -18.37
CA HIS A 358 -1.16 -2.10 -18.28
C HIS A 358 -2.44 -2.64 -18.91
N CYS A 359 -2.35 -3.15 -20.13
CA CYS A 359 -3.51 -3.64 -20.87
C CYS A 359 -3.51 -5.15 -21.09
N GLY A 360 -2.43 -5.85 -20.69
CA GLY A 360 -2.28 -7.29 -20.87
C GLY A 360 -1.91 -7.73 -22.28
N LEU A 361 -1.71 -6.78 -23.24
CA LEU A 361 -1.31 -7.11 -24.60
C LEU A 361 -0.01 -7.91 -24.60
N THR A 362 0.00 -9.04 -25.29
CA THR A 362 1.16 -9.91 -25.44
C THR A 362 1.58 -10.00 -26.91
N LYS A 363 2.88 -9.81 -27.19
CA LYS A 363 3.49 -9.96 -28.52
C LYS A 363 4.72 -10.85 -28.45
N SER A 364 5.10 -11.44 -29.56
CA SER A 364 6.40 -12.11 -29.73
C SER A 364 7.54 -11.09 -29.63
N VAL A 365 8.68 -11.50 -29.10
CA VAL A 365 9.91 -10.68 -29.15
C VAL A 365 10.36 -10.59 -30.61
N PRO A 366 10.57 -9.38 -31.16
CA PRO A 366 11.07 -9.21 -32.50
C PRO A 366 12.51 -9.75 -32.61
N ARG A 367 12.86 -10.33 -33.74
CA ARG A 367 14.22 -10.86 -34.02
C ARG A 367 15.23 -9.75 -34.31
N SER A 368 14.75 -8.62 -34.82
CA SER A 368 15.54 -7.44 -35.13
C SER A 368 14.75 -6.18 -34.77
N CYS A 369 15.45 -5.07 -34.59
CA CYS A 369 14.84 -3.78 -34.25
C CYS A 369 13.82 -3.34 -35.31
N PRO A 370 12.57 -3.06 -34.94
CA PRO A 370 11.57 -2.59 -35.91
C PRO A 370 11.89 -1.23 -36.54
N LYS A 371 12.81 -0.45 -35.92
CA LYS A 371 13.18 0.89 -36.41
C LYS A 371 14.40 0.89 -37.32
N CYS A 372 15.48 0.16 -36.96
CA CYS A 372 16.73 0.19 -37.72
C CYS A 372 17.19 -1.17 -38.30
N GLY A 373 16.49 -2.26 -37.96
CA GLY A 373 16.82 -3.60 -38.43
C GLY A 373 17.95 -4.32 -37.69
N ASP A 374 18.59 -3.67 -36.72
CA ASP A 374 19.68 -4.27 -35.94
C ASP A 374 19.17 -5.40 -35.03
N SER A 375 20.00 -6.42 -34.86
CA SER A 375 19.70 -7.58 -34.02
C SER A 375 20.08 -7.38 -32.55
N ASP A 376 20.78 -6.28 -32.21
CA ASP A 376 21.18 -5.97 -30.83
C ASP A 376 20.01 -5.41 -30.02
N LEU A 377 19.11 -6.31 -29.62
CA LEU A 377 17.96 -6.00 -28.75
C LEU A 377 18.22 -6.47 -27.34
N LEU A 378 18.38 -5.52 -26.42
CA LEU A 378 18.71 -5.77 -25.03
C LEU A 378 17.55 -5.34 -24.08
N PRO A 379 17.26 -6.14 -23.05
CA PRO A 379 16.31 -5.71 -22.01
C PRO A 379 16.92 -4.54 -21.21
N LEU A 380 16.22 -3.41 -21.18
CA LEU A 380 16.59 -2.23 -20.40
C LEU A 380 16.35 -2.46 -18.91
N GLY A 381 17.37 -2.23 -18.10
CA GLY A 381 17.31 -2.15 -16.65
C GLY A 381 17.92 -3.34 -15.90
N ARG A 382 18.33 -3.05 -14.66
CA ARG A 382 18.88 -4.04 -13.74
C ARG A 382 17.73 -4.86 -13.13
N GLY A 383 17.24 -5.90 -13.80
CA GLY A 383 16.24 -6.80 -13.22
C GLY A 383 16.83 -7.59 -12.05
N THR A 384 16.01 -7.93 -11.04
CA THR A 384 16.41 -8.81 -9.92
C THR A 384 17.08 -10.10 -10.41
N GLN A 385 16.63 -10.62 -11.55
CA GLN A 385 17.21 -11.81 -12.17
C GLN A 385 18.67 -11.57 -12.65
N LYS A 386 18.96 -10.43 -13.29
CA LYS A 386 20.31 -10.11 -13.75
C LYS A 386 21.27 -9.87 -12.58
N ILE A 387 20.75 -9.29 -11.50
CA ILE A 387 21.49 -9.13 -10.23
C ILE A 387 21.79 -10.50 -9.63
N GLU A 388 20.83 -11.39 -9.57
CA GLU A 388 21.00 -12.77 -9.10
C GLU A 388 22.06 -13.52 -9.91
N GLU A 389 22.00 -13.46 -11.25
CA GLU A 389 22.96 -14.08 -12.16
C GLU A 389 24.39 -13.56 -11.88
N GLN A 390 24.56 -12.25 -11.79
CA GLN A 390 25.87 -11.64 -11.52
C GLN A 390 26.41 -11.97 -10.13
N ILE A 391 25.57 -12.03 -9.09
CA ILE A 391 26.01 -12.43 -7.76
C ILE A 391 26.52 -13.88 -7.76
N ARG A 392 25.84 -14.78 -8.47
CA ARG A 392 26.30 -16.17 -8.62
C ARG A 392 27.64 -16.28 -9.34
N GLU A 393 27.95 -15.36 -10.28
CA GLU A 393 29.27 -15.27 -10.90
C GLU A 393 30.34 -14.74 -9.92
N ILE A 394 29.97 -13.75 -9.07
CA ILE A 394 30.89 -13.10 -8.12
C ILE A 394 31.21 -14.00 -6.93
N ILE A 395 30.21 -14.74 -6.42
CA ILE A 395 30.29 -15.62 -5.24
C ILE A 395 29.59 -16.95 -5.58
N PRO A 396 30.24 -17.86 -6.35
CA PRO A 396 29.61 -19.10 -6.80
C PRO A 396 29.13 -20.04 -5.68
N GLN A 397 29.74 -19.94 -4.49
CA GLN A 397 29.41 -20.76 -3.32
C GLN A 397 28.18 -20.24 -2.57
N ALA A 398 27.76 -18.98 -2.79
CA ALA A 398 26.64 -18.39 -2.06
C ALA A 398 25.29 -18.96 -2.53
N LYS A 399 24.44 -19.26 -1.57
CA LYS A 399 23.03 -19.61 -1.80
C LYS A 399 22.23 -18.31 -2.00
N VAL A 400 21.97 -17.97 -3.27
CA VAL A 400 21.24 -16.75 -3.63
C VAL A 400 19.75 -17.07 -3.76
N LEU A 401 18.90 -16.33 -3.03
CA LEU A 401 17.45 -16.43 -3.09
C LEU A 401 16.82 -15.13 -3.63
N ARG A 402 16.00 -15.24 -4.68
CA ARG A 402 15.28 -14.11 -5.24
C ARG A 402 13.84 -14.07 -4.77
N VAL A 403 13.38 -12.88 -4.29
CA VAL A 403 12.03 -12.60 -3.81
C VAL A 403 11.44 -11.41 -4.56
N ASP A 404 10.65 -11.69 -5.57
CA ASP A 404 9.94 -10.70 -6.36
C ASP A 404 8.52 -11.18 -6.72
N ALA A 405 7.76 -10.35 -7.45
CA ALA A 405 6.39 -10.68 -7.84
C ALA A 405 6.27 -11.95 -8.68
N ASP A 406 7.34 -12.33 -9.41
CA ASP A 406 7.36 -13.52 -10.25
C ASP A 406 7.62 -14.79 -9.44
N THR A 407 8.49 -14.71 -8.43
CA THR A 407 8.83 -15.84 -7.54
C THR A 407 7.81 -16.05 -6.44
N ALA A 408 7.09 -15.01 -6.03
CA ALA A 408 6.10 -15.02 -4.95
C ALA A 408 4.64 -14.89 -5.45
N ARG A 409 4.32 -15.45 -6.62
CA ARG A 409 3.01 -15.33 -7.29
C ARG A 409 1.82 -15.84 -6.48
N THR A 410 2.02 -16.82 -5.60
CA THR A 410 0.97 -17.37 -4.73
C THR A 410 1.39 -17.24 -3.28
N GLY A 411 0.41 -17.07 -2.38
CA GLY A 411 0.68 -16.99 -0.95
C GLY A 411 1.49 -18.18 -0.41
N LYS A 412 1.29 -19.38 -0.95
CA LYS A 412 2.04 -20.59 -0.57
C LYS A 412 3.52 -20.51 -0.96
N LEU A 413 3.81 -20.11 -2.21
CA LEU A 413 5.21 -19.94 -2.67
C LEU A 413 5.91 -18.84 -1.88
N SER A 414 5.22 -17.75 -1.58
CA SER A 414 5.74 -16.69 -0.73
C SER A 414 6.10 -17.22 0.66
N GLU A 415 5.22 -17.99 1.29
CA GLU A 415 5.43 -18.56 2.62
C GLU A 415 6.62 -19.55 2.65
N GLU A 416 6.76 -20.41 1.64
CA GLU A 416 7.89 -21.32 1.48
C GLU A 416 9.22 -20.56 1.34
N LEU A 417 9.26 -19.50 0.52
CA LEU A 417 10.44 -18.65 0.35
C LEU A 417 10.86 -17.98 1.66
N PHE A 418 9.92 -17.38 2.37
CA PHE A 418 10.22 -16.74 3.65
C PHE A 418 10.63 -17.73 4.73
N THR A 419 10.07 -18.94 4.75
CA THR A 419 10.49 -20.01 5.66
C THR A 419 11.96 -20.38 5.45
N LYS A 420 12.40 -20.55 4.20
CA LYS A 420 13.82 -20.80 3.86
C LYS A 420 14.74 -19.69 4.34
N ILE A 421 14.32 -18.42 4.17
CA ILE A 421 15.11 -17.27 4.65
C ILE A 421 15.24 -17.31 6.19
N HIS A 422 14.15 -17.58 6.90
CA HIS A 422 14.16 -17.67 8.37
C HIS A 422 15.00 -18.83 8.90
N GLN A 423 15.08 -19.94 8.15
CA GLN A 423 15.91 -21.08 8.48
C GLN A 423 17.39 -20.88 8.17
N GLY A 424 17.76 -19.70 7.62
CA GLY A 424 19.15 -19.41 7.27
C GLY A 424 19.64 -20.14 6.02
N GLU A 425 18.74 -20.63 5.19
CA GLU A 425 19.09 -21.38 3.97
C GLU A 425 19.58 -20.49 2.82
N ALA A 426 19.54 -19.16 2.96
CA ALA A 426 20.01 -18.20 1.99
C ALA A 426 21.13 -17.34 2.57
N ASP A 427 22.24 -17.20 1.84
CA ASP A 427 23.36 -16.30 2.19
C ASP A 427 23.10 -14.90 1.66
N ILE A 428 22.52 -14.79 0.45
CA ILE A 428 22.21 -13.52 -0.20
C ILE A 428 20.75 -13.51 -0.67
N ILE A 429 20.01 -12.50 -0.24
CA ILE A 429 18.60 -12.32 -0.58
C ILE A 429 18.49 -11.14 -1.54
N VAL A 430 17.96 -11.35 -2.74
CA VAL A 430 17.75 -10.30 -3.74
C VAL A 430 16.26 -10.07 -3.92
N GLY A 431 15.81 -8.81 -3.84
CA GLY A 431 14.41 -8.55 -4.12
C GLY A 431 14.00 -7.09 -4.08
N THR A 432 12.69 -6.88 -4.21
CA THR A 432 12.06 -5.56 -4.26
C THR A 432 11.30 -5.25 -2.97
N GLN A 433 10.30 -4.41 -3.02
CA GLN A 433 9.51 -3.94 -1.87
C GLN A 433 8.92 -5.05 -0.98
N MET A 434 8.77 -6.29 -1.48
CA MET A 434 8.31 -7.40 -0.64
C MET A 434 9.25 -7.68 0.52
N LEU A 435 10.55 -7.41 0.35
CA LEU A 435 11.57 -7.59 1.39
C LEU A 435 11.54 -6.49 2.48
N SER A 436 11.01 -5.32 2.19
CA SER A 436 10.89 -4.24 3.17
C SER A 436 9.75 -4.44 4.16
N LYS A 437 8.77 -5.33 3.86
CA LYS A 437 7.53 -5.49 4.63
C LYS A 437 7.50 -6.78 5.44
N GLY A 438 7.12 -6.71 6.70
CA GLY A 438 6.50 -7.77 7.51
C GLY A 438 7.35 -8.97 7.96
N HIS A 439 8.59 -9.14 7.54
CA HIS A 439 9.41 -10.31 7.90
C HIS A 439 10.61 -9.93 8.75
N ASP A 440 10.88 -10.71 9.78
CA ASP A 440 12.03 -10.53 10.67
C ASP A 440 13.19 -11.42 10.18
N TYR A 441 14.31 -10.79 9.85
CA TYR A 441 15.55 -11.47 9.47
C TYR A 441 16.55 -11.35 10.61
N GLN A 442 17.05 -12.47 11.12
CA GLN A 442 17.86 -12.45 12.33
C GLN A 442 19.35 -12.20 12.08
N ASN A 443 19.89 -12.57 10.91
CA ASN A 443 21.33 -12.60 10.66
C ASN A 443 21.79 -11.70 9.48
N ILE A 444 21.07 -10.63 9.16
CA ILE A 444 21.49 -9.73 8.10
C ILE A 444 22.57 -8.78 8.63
N GLY A 445 23.79 -8.96 8.14
CA GLY A 445 24.94 -8.07 8.41
C GLY A 445 25.07 -6.92 7.41
N LEU A 446 24.57 -7.10 6.19
CA LEU A 446 24.71 -6.14 5.10
C LEU A 446 23.39 -5.93 4.37
N VAL A 447 23.03 -4.67 4.18
CA VAL A 447 21.94 -4.24 3.28
C VAL A 447 22.53 -3.45 2.14
N CYS A 448 22.22 -3.82 0.90
CA CYS A 448 22.63 -3.08 -0.29
C CYS A 448 21.42 -2.52 -0.99
N VAL A 449 21.42 -1.25 -1.32
CA VAL A 449 20.32 -0.59 -2.05
C VAL A 449 20.83 -0.20 -3.44
N LEU A 450 20.18 -0.79 -4.44
CA LEU A 450 20.43 -0.51 -5.85
C LEU A 450 19.29 0.33 -6.44
N ASP A 451 19.61 1.15 -7.43
CA ASP A 451 18.65 2.01 -8.14
C ASP A 451 17.84 2.93 -7.17
N ALA A 452 18.46 3.40 -6.08
CA ALA A 452 17.81 4.25 -5.08
C ALA A 452 17.22 5.52 -5.70
N ASP A 453 17.96 6.15 -6.62
CA ASP A 453 17.60 7.42 -7.26
C ASP A 453 16.40 7.32 -8.22
N ALA A 454 16.06 6.12 -8.69
CA ALA A 454 15.01 5.92 -9.68
C ALA A 454 13.66 6.54 -9.26
N ARG A 455 13.43 6.63 -7.96
CA ARG A 455 12.22 7.26 -7.42
C ARG A 455 12.33 8.79 -7.39
N LEU A 456 13.50 9.35 -7.14
CA LEU A 456 13.71 10.80 -7.10
C LEU A 456 13.48 11.47 -8.46
N TYR A 457 13.61 10.71 -9.56
CA TYR A 457 13.27 11.19 -10.91
C TYR A 457 11.77 11.19 -11.22
N SER A 458 10.95 10.76 -10.28
CA SER A 458 9.49 10.78 -10.46
C SER A 458 8.96 12.22 -10.30
N ASN A 459 7.96 12.58 -11.11
CA ASN A 459 7.20 13.83 -10.93
C ASN A 459 6.26 13.78 -9.70
N ASP A 460 6.31 12.69 -8.93
CA ASP A 460 5.53 12.54 -7.71
C ASP A 460 6.20 13.30 -6.55
N TYR A 461 5.56 14.35 -6.09
CA TYR A 461 6.04 15.15 -4.96
C TYR A 461 6.15 14.35 -3.65
N ARG A 462 5.52 13.16 -3.55
CA ARG A 462 5.66 12.22 -2.43
C ARG A 462 6.86 11.28 -2.57
N ALA A 463 7.60 11.36 -3.67
CA ALA A 463 8.71 10.44 -3.93
C ALA A 463 9.81 10.47 -2.87
N PRO A 464 10.26 11.64 -2.37
CA PRO A 464 11.26 11.72 -1.29
C PRO A 464 10.78 11.07 0.01
N GLU A 465 9.54 11.38 0.44
CA GLU A 465 8.89 10.80 1.62
C GLU A 465 8.83 9.25 1.52
N THR A 466 8.38 8.76 0.38
CA THR A 466 8.23 7.32 0.15
C THR A 466 9.59 6.61 0.07
N LEU A 467 10.59 7.25 -0.54
CA LEU A 467 11.95 6.70 -0.61
C LEU A 467 12.55 6.59 0.80
N PHE A 468 12.49 7.67 1.58
CA PHE A 468 12.99 7.69 2.95
C PHE A 468 12.34 6.59 3.80
N ALA A 469 11.00 6.47 3.74
CA ALA A 469 10.27 5.42 4.46
C ALA A 469 10.74 4.01 4.07
N GLN A 470 10.93 3.76 2.78
CA GLN A 470 11.42 2.46 2.29
C GLN A 470 12.84 2.17 2.77
N LEU A 471 13.73 3.16 2.70
CA LEU A 471 15.11 2.99 3.13
C LEU A 471 15.21 2.72 4.64
N VAL A 472 14.45 3.44 5.46
CA VAL A 472 14.37 3.17 6.91
C VAL A 472 13.79 1.78 7.20
N GLN A 473 12.76 1.35 6.47
CA GLN A 473 12.20 0.01 6.65
C GLN A 473 13.19 -1.10 6.28
N VAL A 474 13.91 -0.93 5.17
CA VAL A 474 14.92 -1.91 4.72
C VAL A 474 16.13 -1.91 5.65
N ALA A 475 16.62 -0.73 6.10
CA ALA A 475 17.65 -0.62 7.12
C ALA A 475 17.26 -1.37 8.40
N GLY A 476 16.01 -1.21 8.81
CA GLY A 476 15.48 -1.89 10.00
C GLY A 476 15.46 -3.42 9.93
N ARG A 477 15.77 -4.03 8.78
CA ARG A 477 15.90 -5.48 8.63
C ARG A 477 17.26 -6.02 9.08
N ALA A 478 18.28 -5.19 9.16
CA ALA A 478 19.62 -5.57 9.57
C ALA A 478 19.90 -5.30 11.06
N GLY A 479 20.92 -5.98 11.60
CA GLY A 479 21.46 -5.73 12.93
C GLY A 479 20.55 -6.14 14.10
N ARG A 480 19.72 -7.16 13.95
CA ARG A 480 18.77 -7.58 15.01
C ARG A 480 19.35 -8.59 15.99
N SER A 481 20.42 -9.27 15.64
CA SER A 481 21.02 -10.37 16.45
C SER A 481 22.04 -9.94 17.50
N GLY A 482 22.26 -8.62 17.70
CA GLY A 482 23.14 -8.11 18.78
C GLY A 482 24.65 -8.37 18.58
N GLY A 483 25.08 -8.72 17.37
CA GLY A 483 26.48 -8.87 16.99
C GLY A 483 27.14 -7.56 16.54
N GLU A 484 28.16 -7.66 15.67
CA GLU A 484 28.78 -6.50 15.04
C GLU A 484 27.76 -5.62 14.31
N GLN A 485 27.98 -4.31 14.33
CA GLN A 485 27.09 -3.34 13.74
C GLN A 485 26.92 -3.59 12.23
N ALA A 486 25.68 -3.80 11.81
CA ALA A 486 25.35 -4.01 10.41
C ALA A 486 25.60 -2.76 9.56
N LYS A 487 25.77 -2.94 8.25
CA LYS A 487 25.98 -1.87 7.30
C LYS A 487 24.86 -1.78 6.29
N MET A 488 24.54 -0.56 5.85
CA MET A 488 23.67 -0.29 4.72
C MET A 488 24.42 0.52 3.67
N LEU A 489 24.65 -0.08 2.51
CA LEU A 489 25.29 0.57 1.37
C LEU A 489 24.25 1.03 0.37
N ILE A 490 24.27 2.30 0.00
CA ILE A 490 23.34 2.88 -0.98
C ILE A 490 24.12 3.40 -2.18
N GLU A 491 23.90 2.81 -3.34
CA GLU A 491 24.42 3.36 -4.59
C GLU A 491 23.54 4.52 -5.04
N THR A 492 24.13 5.72 -5.16
CA THR A 492 23.44 6.94 -5.57
C THR A 492 24.33 7.84 -6.42
N ARG A 493 23.72 8.62 -7.31
CA ARG A 493 24.38 9.72 -8.04
C ARG A 493 24.32 11.03 -7.27
N TYR A 494 23.44 11.13 -6.27
CA TYR A 494 23.14 12.35 -5.53
C TYR A 494 23.34 12.17 -4.03
N PRO A 495 24.58 11.91 -3.59
CA PRO A 495 24.85 11.66 -2.18
C PRO A 495 24.49 12.85 -1.27
N SER A 496 24.45 14.08 -1.83
CA SER A 496 24.06 15.29 -1.11
C SER A 496 22.55 15.55 -1.03
N ASP A 497 21.71 14.69 -1.65
CA ASP A 497 20.25 14.83 -1.57
C ASP A 497 19.78 14.74 -0.11
N PRO A 498 18.83 15.61 0.32
CA PRO A 498 18.31 15.63 1.69
C PRO A 498 17.83 14.26 2.19
N VAL A 499 17.20 13.45 1.33
CA VAL A 499 16.75 12.09 1.69
C VAL A 499 17.90 11.27 2.28
N TYR A 500 19.07 11.26 1.62
CA TYR A 500 20.22 10.49 2.07
C TYR A 500 20.93 11.12 3.27
N GLN A 501 20.99 12.44 3.33
CA GLN A 501 21.65 13.16 4.43
C GLN A 501 20.90 12.94 5.76
N TYR A 502 19.57 13.06 5.76
CA TYR A 502 18.76 12.76 6.94
C TYR A 502 18.78 11.26 7.29
N LEU A 503 18.80 10.37 6.27
CA LEU A 503 18.85 8.93 6.49
C LEU A 503 20.15 8.48 7.18
N ARG A 504 21.31 9.08 6.87
CA ARG A 504 22.60 8.75 7.51
C ARG A 504 22.53 8.85 9.04
N ASN A 505 21.77 9.79 9.54
CA ASN A 505 21.58 10.03 10.97
C ASN A 505 20.27 9.47 11.51
N TYR A 506 19.46 8.83 10.68
CA TYR A 506 18.08 8.41 11.00
C TYR A 506 17.23 9.54 11.58
N ASP A 507 17.50 10.79 11.15
CA ASP A 507 16.79 11.98 11.61
C ASP A 507 15.44 12.12 10.88
N LEU A 508 14.46 11.31 11.31
CA LEU A 508 13.10 11.37 10.80
C LEU A 508 12.46 12.74 11.07
N ALA A 509 12.64 13.29 12.27
CA ALA A 509 11.98 14.53 12.66
C ALA A 509 12.47 15.72 11.83
N GLY A 510 13.79 15.82 11.63
CA GLY A 510 14.39 16.82 10.75
C GLY A 510 13.92 16.68 9.31
N PHE A 511 13.85 15.45 8.80
CA PHE A 511 13.39 15.19 7.43
C PHE A 511 11.89 15.56 7.24
N MET A 512 11.01 15.18 8.17
CA MET A 512 9.60 15.55 8.10
C MET A 512 9.39 17.06 8.16
N LYS A 513 10.15 17.76 9.02
CA LYS A 513 10.11 19.22 9.09
C LYS A 513 10.59 19.87 7.78
N HIS A 514 11.66 19.33 7.19
CA HIS A 514 12.17 19.78 5.89
C HIS A 514 11.09 19.63 4.81
N LEU A 515 10.48 18.46 4.68
CA LEU A 515 9.41 18.20 3.72
C LEU A 515 8.17 19.07 3.96
N LEU A 516 7.75 19.27 5.21
CA LEU A 516 6.61 20.15 5.49
C LEU A 516 6.86 21.58 5.02
N LYS A 517 8.09 22.08 5.19
CA LYS A 517 8.46 23.40 4.69
C LYS A 517 8.37 23.47 3.16
N GLU A 518 8.95 22.49 2.45
CA GLU A 518 8.84 22.42 0.98
C GLU A 518 7.37 22.38 0.51
N ARG A 519 6.53 21.57 1.20
CA ARG A 519 5.09 21.50 0.87
C ARG A 519 4.36 22.80 1.13
N GLN A 520 4.72 23.51 2.17
CA GLN A 520 4.16 24.83 2.49
C GLN A 520 4.55 25.85 1.44
N ASP A 521 5.84 25.93 1.10
CA ASP A 521 6.38 26.88 0.13
C ASP A 521 5.82 26.62 -1.28
N SER A 522 5.63 25.34 -1.64
CA SER A 522 5.09 24.90 -2.94
C SER A 522 3.57 24.76 -2.97
N ARG A 523 2.85 25.09 -1.89
CA ARG A 523 1.39 24.93 -1.76
C ARG A 523 0.91 23.52 -2.13
N LEU A 524 1.53 22.49 -1.53
CA LEU A 524 1.17 21.10 -1.72
C LEU A 524 0.48 20.52 -0.47
N PRO A 525 -0.24 19.41 -0.55
CA PRO A 525 -0.75 18.71 0.63
C PRO A 525 0.33 18.43 1.66
N PRO A 526 0.07 18.66 2.96
CA PRO A 526 -1.24 18.80 3.61
C PRO A 526 -1.77 20.24 3.71
N TYR A 527 -1.12 21.24 3.14
CA TYR A 527 -1.52 22.67 3.22
C TYR A 527 -2.66 23.03 2.25
N VAL A 528 -2.79 22.28 1.15
CA VAL A 528 -3.91 22.38 0.22
C VAL A 528 -4.62 21.03 0.10
N SER A 529 -5.84 21.07 -0.39
CA SER A 529 -6.63 19.88 -0.73
C SER A 529 -6.74 19.77 -2.24
N GLN A 530 -6.59 18.57 -2.77
CA GLN A 530 -6.54 18.31 -4.20
C GLN A 530 -7.64 17.34 -4.65
N ALA A 531 -8.09 17.52 -5.89
CA ALA A 531 -8.93 16.56 -6.59
C ALA A 531 -8.52 16.48 -8.05
N LEU A 532 -8.68 15.33 -8.66
CA LEU A 532 -8.50 15.11 -10.09
C LEU A 532 -9.84 14.76 -10.73
N VAL A 533 -10.16 15.42 -11.84
CA VAL A 533 -11.21 14.97 -12.74
C VAL A 533 -10.55 14.22 -13.89
N HIS A 534 -10.89 12.95 -14.02
CA HIS A 534 -10.37 12.08 -15.07
C HIS A 534 -11.36 11.98 -16.21
N ALA A 535 -10.87 11.99 -17.43
CA ALA A 535 -11.63 11.68 -18.63
C ALA A 535 -10.90 10.66 -19.50
N GLN A 536 -11.64 9.78 -20.14
CA GLN A 536 -11.09 8.84 -21.12
C GLN A 536 -12.07 8.61 -22.28
N SER A 537 -11.52 8.59 -23.49
CA SER A 537 -12.26 8.39 -24.73
C SER A 537 -11.42 7.66 -25.78
N THR A 538 -11.90 7.48 -26.97
CA THR A 538 -11.12 6.96 -28.11
C THR A 538 -10.17 8.00 -28.70
N HIS A 539 -10.45 9.30 -28.50
CA HIS A 539 -9.66 10.39 -29.04
C HIS A 539 -9.32 11.40 -27.94
N MET A 540 -8.06 11.80 -27.80
CA MET A 540 -7.58 12.74 -26.79
C MET A 540 -8.35 14.07 -26.81
N ALA A 541 -8.66 14.55 -28.00
CA ALA A 541 -9.40 15.80 -28.18
C ALA A 541 -10.77 15.80 -27.46
N ASP A 542 -11.51 14.68 -27.48
CA ASP A 542 -12.78 14.53 -26.79
C ASP A 542 -12.60 14.58 -25.26
N SER A 543 -11.54 13.92 -24.74
CA SER A 543 -11.22 13.93 -23.29
C SER A 543 -10.83 15.33 -22.82
N LEU A 544 -9.97 16.03 -23.56
CA LEU A 544 -9.51 17.38 -23.22
C LEU A 544 -10.66 18.40 -23.32
N SER A 545 -11.47 18.34 -24.39
CA SER A 545 -12.64 19.22 -24.58
C SER A 545 -13.67 19.05 -23.44
N PHE A 546 -13.94 17.82 -23.02
CA PHE A 546 -14.81 17.54 -21.89
C PHE A 546 -14.28 18.16 -20.59
N LEU A 547 -12.99 18.01 -20.30
CA LEU A 547 -12.35 18.58 -19.11
C LEU A 547 -12.27 20.11 -19.16
N ALA A 548 -12.07 20.71 -20.35
CA ALA A 548 -12.14 22.15 -20.53
C ALA A 548 -13.55 22.70 -20.19
N GLY A 549 -14.60 22.00 -20.59
CA GLY A 549 -15.98 22.31 -20.19
C GLY A 549 -16.19 22.24 -18.67
N ALA A 550 -15.60 21.24 -18.01
CA ALA A 550 -15.61 21.13 -16.56
C ALA A 550 -14.87 22.30 -15.87
N LYS A 551 -13.70 22.71 -16.40
CA LYS A 551 -12.95 23.87 -15.92
C LYS A 551 -13.78 25.15 -16.00
N VAL A 552 -14.37 25.44 -17.15
CA VAL A 552 -15.24 26.64 -17.37
C VAL A 552 -16.41 26.64 -16.37
N HIS A 553 -17.01 25.48 -16.09
CA HIS A 553 -18.08 25.37 -15.09
C HIS A 553 -17.60 25.74 -13.68
N ILE A 554 -16.43 25.26 -13.27
CA ILE A 554 -15.84 25.56 -11.96
C ILE A 554 -15.52 27.05 -11.84
N GLU A 555 -14.89 27.63 -12.85
CA GLU A 555 -14.48 29.05 -12.86
C GLU A 555 -15.70 29.99 -12.79
N LYS A 556 -16.79 29.66 -13.49
CA LYS A 556 -18.05 30.42 -13.45
C LYS A 556 -18.75 30.36 -12.08
N ASN A 557 -18.64 29.27 -11.38
CA ASN A 557 -19.32 29.02 -10.09
C ASN A 557 -18.42 29.25 -8.88
N SER A 558 -17.20 29.76 -9.09
CA SER A 558 -16.24 30.11 -8.04
C SER A 558 -15.86 31.60 -8.10
N PRO A 559 -16.81 32.55 -7.97
CA PRO A 559 -16.46 33.94 -8.02
C PRO A 559 -15.65 34.32 -6.78
N ASN A 560 -14.36 34.62 -6.95
CA ASN A 560 -13.47 35.37 -6.05
C ASN A 560 -13.45 35.03 -4.54
N GLN A 561 -14.02 33.94 -4.09
CA GLN A 561 -14.03 33.56 -2.68
C GLN A 561 -12.98 32.46 -2.40
N GLY A 562 -11.79 32.89 -2.05
CA GLY A 562 -10.74 32.01 -1.54
C GLY A 562 -9.99 31.31 -2.69
N ARG A 563 -8.86 30.84 -2.37
CA ARG A 563 -7.81 30.27 -3.19
C ARG A 563 -8.15 28.87 -3.74
N LEU A 564 -9.15 28.80 -4.62
CA LEU A 564 -9.41 27.64 -5.45
C LEU A 564 -8.76 27.86 -6.82
N VAL A 565 -7.90 26.93 -7.22
CA VAL A 565 -7.19 26.94 -8.50
C VAL A 565 -7.64 25.74 -9.32
N CYS A 566 -8.04 26.00 -10.56
CA CYS A 566 -8.35 24.96 -11.52
C CYS A 566 -7.31 25.04 -12.66
N PHE A 567 -6.47 24.01 -12.76
CA PHE A 567 -5.39 23.96 -13.76
C PHE A 567 -5.93 23.66 -15.16
N ASP A 568 -5.08 23.73 -16.16
CA ASP A 568 -5.45 23.29 -17.49
C ASP A 568 -5.55 21.77 -17.61
N PRO A 569 -6.49 21.25 -18.43
CA PRO A 569 -6.54 19.83 -18.71
C PRO A 569 -5.28 19.35 -19.43
N VAL A 570 -4.69 18.26 -18.95
CA VAL A 570 -3.50 17.66 -19.52
C VAL A 570 -3.69 16.17 -19.78
N PRO A 571 -3.02 15.58 -20.77
CA PRO A 571 -2.92 14.12 -20.88
C PRO A 571 -2.31 13.52 -19.62
N LYS A 572 -2.75 12.34 -19.22
CA LYS A 572 -2.08 11.61 -18.14
C LYS A 572 -0.68 11.17 -18.57
N ALA A 573 0.24 10.99 -17.60
CA ALA A 573 1.58 10.44 -17.85
C ALA A 573 1.53 9.14 -18.68
N LEU A 574 0.54 8.26 -18.41
CA LEU A 574 0.17 7.15 -19.26
C LEU A 574 -1.08 7.52 -20.06
N ALA A 575 -0.86 8.24 -21.14
CA ALA A 575 -1.91 8.87 -21.93
C ALA A 575 -2.86 7.87 -22.61
N LYS A 576 -2.42 6.65 -22.92
CA LYS A 576 -3.24 5.63 -23.61
C LYS A 576 -3.21 4.31 -22.84
N VAL A 577 -4.38 3.70 -22.60
CA VAL A 577 -4.54 2.39 -21.96
C VAL A 577 -5.69 1.64 -22.61
N ALA A 578 -5.45 0.40 -23.05
CA ALA A 578 -6.44 -0.46 -23.69
C ALA A 578 -7.23 0.25 -24.82
N GLY A 579 -6.51 0.95 -25.69
CA GLY A 579 -7.11 1.69 -26.82
C GLY A 579 -7.86 2.98 -26.43
N LYS A 580 -7.88 3.36 -25.14
CA LYS A 580 -8.52 4.60 -24.64
C LYS A 580 -7.46 5.63 -24.28
N GLU A 581 -7.67 6.86 -24.72
CA GLU A 581 -6.85 8.03 -24.42
C GLU A 581 -7.38 8.76 -23.19
N ARG A 582 -6.47 9.12 -22.28
CA ARG A 582 -6.75 9.55 -20.90
C ARG A 582 -6.20 10.93 -20.64
N ALA A 583 -7.04 11.81 -20.11
CA ALA A 583 -6.66 13.14 -19.66
C ALA A 583 -7.12 13.36 -18.22
N GLN A 584 -6.57 14.39 -17.59
CA GLN A 584 -6.90 14.80 -16.23
C GLN A 584 -6.92 16.31 -16.08
N LEU A 585 -7.68 16.77 -15.07
CA LEU A 585 -7.81 18.17 -14.66
C LEU A 585 -7.57 18.23 -13.15
N LEU A 586 -6.57 18.98 -12.72
CA LEU A 586 -6.27 19.19 -11.31
C LEU A 586 -7.06 20.39 -10.77
N ILE A 587 -7.64 20.21 -9.58
CA ILE A 587 -8.34 21.23 -8.83
C ILE A 587 -7.74 21.28 -7.43
N GLU A 588 -7.34 22.47 -6.98
CA GLU A 588 -6.75 22.69 -5.65
C GLU A 588 -7.54 23.74 -4.87
N ALA A 589 -7.63 23.55 -3.57
CA ALA A 589 -8.16 24.57 -2.66
C ALA A 589 -7.48 24.49 -1.30
N GLU A 590 -7.29 25.63 -0.63
CA GLU A 590 -6.80 25.68 0.74
C GLU A 590 -7.82 25.11 1.73
N SER A 591 -9.11 25.24 1.44
CA SER A 591 -10.19 24.71 2.27
C SER A 591 -10.76 23.41 1.72
N ARG A 592 -10.72 22.36 2.53
CA ARG A 592 -11.38 21.07 2.22
C ARG A 592 -12.87 21.22 1.95
N THR A 593 -13.54 22.09 2.72
CA THR A 593 -14.97 22.35 2.59
C THR A 593 -15.28 23.03 1.27
N GLN A 594 -14.48 24.05 0.90
CA GLN A 594 -14.64 24.74 -0.37
C GLN A 594 -14.47 23.79 -1.56
N LEU A 595 -13.40 22.99 -1.55
CA LEU A 595 -13.19 21.99 -2.61
C LEU A 595 -14.38 21.03 -2.70
N GLN A 596 -14.88 20.53 -1.56
CA GLN A 596 -16.01 19.61 -1.53
C GLN A 596 -17.30 20.24 -2.13
N THR A 597 -17.58 21.49 -1.81
CA THR A 597 -18.74 22.21 -2.35
C THR A 597 -18.65 22.33 -3.87
N GLN A 598 -17.48 22.70 -4.39
CA GLN A 598 -17.26 22.81 -5.84
C GLN A 598 -17.32 21.45 -6.55
N LEU A 599 -16.78 20.41 -5.95
CA LEU A 599 -16.84 19.06 -6.51
C LEU A 599 -18.27 18.51 -6.55
N ASN A 600 -19.09 18.81 -5.54
CA ASN A 600 -20.51 18.44 -5.54
C ASN A 600 -21.27 19.16 -6.68
N ALA A 601 -21.04 20.45 -6.86
CA ALA A 601 -21.65 21.22 -7.94
C ALA A 601 -21.19 20.72 -9.32
N LEU A 602 -19.91 20.39 -9.45
CA LEU A 602 -19.35 19.81 -10.68
C LEU A 602 -19.94 18.41 -10.96
N ASP A 603 -20.05 17.52 -9.97
CA ASP A 603 -20.65 16.20 -10.13
C ASP A 603 -22.12 16.29 -10.62
N GLU A 604 -22.89 17.23 -10.04
CA GLU A 604 -24.26 17.49 -10.48
C GLU A 604 -24.33 17.97 -11.93
N PHE A 605 -23.46 18.89 -12.31
CA PHE A 605 -23.35 19.39 -13.69
C PHE A 605 -22.99 18.27 -14.68
N LEU A 606 -21.97 17.48 -14.37
CA LEU A 606 -21.50 16.39 -15.24
C LEU A 606 -22.54 15.27 -15.36
N ARG A 607 -23.28 14.94 -14.28
CA ARG A 607 -24.36 13.95 -14.31
C ARG A 607 -25.55 14.37 -15.19
N LYS A 608 -25.88 15.65 -15.26
CA LYS A 608 -26.93 16.15 -16.17
C LYS A 608 -26.58 15.90 -17.64
N GLN A 609 -25.28 15.86 -17.97
CA GLN A 609 -24.77 15.61 -19.33
C GLN A 609 -24.42 14.13 -19.58
N SER A 610 -24.61 13.25 -18.60
CA SER A 610 -24.14 11.88 -18.63
C SER A 610 -25.26 10.88 -18.28
N THR A 611 -25.06 9.61 -18.66
CA THR A 611 -25.77 8.47 -18.12
C THR A 611 -24.80 7.68 -17.25
N GLY A 612 -24.95 7.77 -15.92
CA GLY A 612 -23.93 7.32 -14.99
C GLY A 612 -22.65 8.16 -15.10
N ARG A 613 -21.51 7.54 -15.42
CA ARG A 613 -20.22 8.22 -15.62
C ARG A 613 -19.76 8.20 -17.09
N ILE A 614 -20.68 8.10 -18.00
CA ILE A 614 -20.40 8.16 -19.45
C ILE A 614 -21.28 9.26 -20.02
N THR A 615 -20.71 10.15 -20.85
CA THR A 615 -21.47 11.21 -21.53
C THR A 615 -22.64 10.60 -22.33
N LYS A 616 -23.75 11.33 -22.45
CA LYS A 616 -24.94 10.86 -23.19
C LYS A 616 -24.63 10.44 -24.63
N GLN A 617 -23.62 11.03 -25.20
CA GLN A 617 -23.12 10.67 -26.54
C GLN A 617 -22.28 9.38 -26.55
N GLY A 618 -22.00 8.77 -25.37
CA GLY A 618 -21.19 7.57 -25.24
C GLY A 618 -19.69 7.74 -25.49
N LYS A 619 -19.22 8.99 -25.74
CA LYS A 619 -17.84 9.25 -26.18
C LYS A 619 -16.83 9.31 -25.05
N VAL A 620 -17.18 9.92 -23.92
CA VAL A 620 -16.24 10.15 -22.80
C VAL A 620 -16.73 9.46 -21.54
N ARG A 621 -15.87 8.68 -20.91
CA ARG A 621 -16.06 8.17 -19.54
C ARG A 621 -15.27 9.05 -18.58
N TRP A 622 -15.86 9.43 -17.45
CA TRP A 622 -15.26 10.34 -16.49
C TRP A 622 -15.36 9.82 -15.05
N SER A 623 -14.50 10.33 -14.18
CA SER A 623 -14.54 10.12 -12.73
C SER A 623 -13.89 11.28 -12.00
N ILE A 624 -14.25 11.47 -10.73
CA ILE A 624 -13.62 12.41 -9.82
C ILE A 624 -12.87 11.61 -8.77
N GLU A 625 -11.61 11.96 -8.55
CA GLU A 625 -10.76 11.37 -7.52
C GLU A 625 -10.41 12.44 -6.50
N ARG A 626 -10.78 12.19 -5.25
CA ARG A 626 -10.48 13.05 -4.10
C ARG A 626 -9.17 12.62 -3.44
N ASP A 627 -8.33 13.59 -3.03
CA ASP A 627 -7.04 13.36 -2.39
C ASP A 627 -6.18 12.34 -3.18
N PRO A 628 -5.80 12.65 -4.43
CA PRO A 628 -5.06 11.73 -5.28
C PRO A 628 -3.68 11.44 -4.71
N LEU A 629 -3.18 10.22 -4.94
CA LEU A 629 -1.81 9.85 -4.60
C LEU A 629 -0.80 10.35 -5.64
N LEU A 630 -1.21 10.39 -6.91
CA LEU A 630 -0.38 10.79 -8.05
C LEU A 630 -1.12 11.85 -8.85
N ILE A 631 -0.41 12.85 -9.31
CA ILE A 631 -0.94 13.95 -10.13
C ILE A 631 -0.39 13.86 -11.55
#